data_33e612322d0009e689dd92296a3e64be
#
_entry.id   33e612322d0009e689dd92296a3e64be
#
_cell.length_a   1.000
_cell.length_b   1.000
_cell.length_c   1.000
_cell.angle_alpha   90.00
_cell.angle_beta   90.00
_cell.angle_gamma   90.00
#
_symmetry.space_group_name_H-M   'P 1'
#
loop_
_entity.id
_entity.type
_entity.pdbx_description
1 polymer ?
#
loop_
_entity_poly.entity_id
_entity_poly.type
_entity_poly.pdbx_seq_one_letter_code
_entity_poly.pdbx_strand_id
1 'polypeptide(L)'
;MQITDPIADMLTRIRNANSAKHDTVQIPASNIKKSIAQILVDEGYIKSFKVIEDGKQGIIEIALKYGPNKSQVITGLRRVSKPGLRIYSNCEEMPKVQNGLGIVILSTSKGIMTDKDARKANVGGEVLAYIW
;
A
#
# COMPACT_ATOMS: atom_id res chain seq x y z
N MET A 1 -24.71 -9.81 5.16
CA MET A 1 -23.33 -10.26 4.92
C MET A 1 -22.40 -9.04 4.97
N GLN A 2 -21.36 -9.09 5.78
CA GLN A 2 -20.39 -8.01 5.85
C GLN A 2 -19.38 -8.17 4.71
N ILE A 3 -19.18 -7.09 3.97
CA ILE A 3 -18.13 -7.04 2.96
C ILE A 3 -16.86 -6.53 3.66
N THR A 4 -15.81 -7.34 3.65
CA THR A 4 -14.53 -6.95 4.24
C THR A 4 -13.57 -6.47 3.16
N ASP A 5 -12.76 -5.47 3.50
CA ASP A 5 -11.70 -4.97 2.62
C ASP A 5 -10.38 -4.97 3.40
N PRO A 6 -9.62 -6.08 3.32
CA PRO A 6 -8.36 -6.20 4.04
C PRO A 6 -7.33 -5.14 3.66
N ILE A 7 -7.34 -4.68 2.41
CA ILE A 7 -6.42 -3.64 1.96
C ILE A 7 -6.80 -2.30 2.59
N ALA A 8 -8.10 -1.96 2.63
CA ALA A 8 -8.56 -0.74 3.28
C ALA A 8 -8.23 -0.77 4.78
N ASP A 9 -8.38 -1.93 5.43
CA ASP A 9 -8.01 -2.10 6.84
C ASP A 9 -6.51 -1.83 7.04
N MET A 10 -5.66 -2.40 6.19
CA MET A 10 -4.23 -2.15 6.23
C MET A 10 -3.90 -0.66 6.12
N LEU A 11 -4.48 0.03 5.13
CA LEU A 11 -4.24 1.46 4.91
C LEU A 11 -4.72 2.28 6.10
N THR A 12 -5.86 1.91 6.69
CA THR A 12 -6.41 2.61 7.86
C THR A 12 -5.51 2.44 9.07
N ARG A 13 -4.99 1.23 9.32
CA ARG A 13 -4.07 0.97 10.43
C ARG A 13 -2.78 1.78 10.27
N ILE A 14 -2.22 1.83 9.06
CA ILE A 14 -1.03 2.64 8.77
C ILE A 14 -1.33 4.11 8.98
N ARG A 15 -2.46 4.60 8.47
CA ARG A 15 -2.87 6.00 8.61
C ARG A 15 -3.00 6.40 10.08
N ASN A 16 -3.68 5.58 10.88
CA ASN A 16 -3.89 5.88 12.30
C ASN A 16 -2.58 5.86 13.08
N ALA A 17 -1.72 4.87 12.84
CA ALA A 17 -0.42 4.78 13.49
C ALA A 17 0.48 5.96 13.10
N ASN A 18 0.44 6.35 11.82
CA ASN A 18 1.21 7.48 11.31
C ASN A 18 0.75 8.80 11.96
N SER A 19 -0.55 9.00 12.09
CA SER A 19 -1.12 10.21 12.74
C SER A 19 -0.78 10.26 14.22
N ALA A 20 -0.78 9.11 14.90
CA ALA A 20 -0.45 9.02 16.32
C ALA A 20 1.05 8.99 16.58
N LYS A 21 1.89 9.02 15.53
CA LYS A 21 3.36 9.00 15.61
C LYS A 21 3.90 7.72 16.27
N HIS A 22 3.23 6.59 16.06
CA HIS A 22 3.72 5.29 16.52
C HIS A 22 4.95 4.88 15.73
N ASP A 23 5.87 4.16 16.36
CA ASP A 23 7.06 3.64 15.68
C ASP A 23 6.74 2.43 14.82
N THR A 24 5.78 1.60 15.25
CA THR A 24 5.39 0.37 14.56
C THR A 24 3.88 0.21 14.51
N VAL A 25 3.43 -0.61 13.58
CA VAL A 25 2.02 -1.01 13.48
C VAL A 25 1.96 -2.48 13.05
N GLN A 26 1.03 -3.23 13.60
CA GLN A 26 0.84 -4.64 13.30
C GLN A 26 -0.44 -4.84 12.48
N ILE A 27 -0.34 -5.69 11.47
CA ILE A 27 -1.43 -5.95 10.52
C ILE A 27 -1.50 -7.46 10.27
N PRO A 28 -2.70 -8.06 10.24
CA PRO A 28 -2.81 -9.47 9.86
C PRO A 28 -2.21 -9.68 8.46
N ALA A 29 -1.40 -10.73 8.31
CA ALA A 29 -0.64 -10.94 7.08
C ALA A 29 -1.48 -11.56 5.96
N SER A 30 -1.11 -11.26 4.73
CA SER A 30 -1.54 -11.95 3.52
C SER A 30 -0.49 -11.68 2.44
N ASN A 31 -0.50 -12.47 1.37
CA ASN A 31 0.48 -12.30 0.30
C ASN A 31 0.35 -10.91 -0.36
N ILE A 32 -0.86 -10.44 -0.58
CA ILE A 32 -1.10 -9.12 -1.17
C ILE A 32 -0.56 -8.03 -0.24
N LYS A 33 -0.83 -8.12 1.06
CA LYS A 33 -0.36 -7.11 2.03
C LYS A 33 1.16 -7.11 2.15
N LYS A 34 1.81 -8.28 2.07
CA LYS A 34 3.27 -8.38 2.06
C LYS A 34 3.85 -7.67 0.84
N SER A 35 3.23 -7.85 -0.32
CA SER A 35 3.66 -7.19 -1.56
C SER A 35 3.50 -5.68 -1.46
N ILE A 36 2.40 -5.21 -0.88
CA ILE A 36 2.17 -3.78 -0.65
C ILE A 36 3.22 -3.21 0.31
N ALA A 37 3.51 -3.92 1.40
CA ALA A 37 4.53 -3.50 2.37
C ALA A 37 5.90 -3.39 1.71
N GLN A 38 6.26 -4.35 0.84
CA GLN A 38 7.53 -4.31 0.13
C GLN A 38 7.62 -3.09 -0.79
N ILE A 39 6.54 -2.74 -1.48
CA ILE A 39 6.48 -1.55 -2.31
C ILE A 39 6.68 -0.29 -1.46
N LEU A 40 6.06 -0.22 -0.30
CA LEU A 40 6.20 0.94 0.59
C LEU A 40 7.65 1.10 1.08
N VAL A 41 8.36 0.00 1.33
CA VAL A 41 9.79 0.04 1.66
C VAL A 41 10.60 0.55 0.47
N ASP A 42 10.39 -0.05 -0.70
CA ASP A 42 11.14 0.27 -1.91
C ASP A 42 10.96 1.73 -2.33
N GLU A 43 9.78 2.28 -2.11
CA GLU A 43 9.46 3.67 -2.46
C GLU A 43 9.77 4.66 -1.34
N GLY A 44 10.30 4.17 -0.21
CA GLY A 44 10.75 5.03 0.88
C GLY A 44 9.66 5.58 1.79
N TYR A 45 8.47 4.99 1.78
CA TYR A 45 7.36 5.43 2.65
C TYR A 45 7.42 4.86 4.06
N ILE A 46 7.98 3.66 4.20
CA ILE A 46 8.19 3.02 5.50
C ILE A 46 9.65 2.59 5.63
N LYS A 47 10.09 2.37 6.87
CA LYS A 47 11.49 2.00 7.14
C LYS A 47 11.76 0.54 6.77
N SER A 48 10.91 -0.36 7.25
CA SER A 48 11.04 -1.81 7.03
C SER A 48 9.75 -2.51 7.47
N PHE A 49 9.68 -3.81 7.18
CA PHE A 49 8.64 -4.65 7.75
C PHE A 49 9.21 -6.05 8.01
N LYS A 50 8.56 -6.78 8.90
CA LYS A 50 8.88 -8.19 9.13
C LYS A 50 7.59 -8.97 9.31
N VAL A 51 7.64 -10.28 9.05
CA VAL A 51 6.52 -11.17 9.23
C VAL A 51 6.75 -11.98 10.49
N ILE A 52 5.78 -11.93 11.40
CA ILE A 52 5.83 -12.67 12.66
C ILE A 52 4.88 -13.85 12.54
N GLU A 53 5.41 -15.06 12.76
CA GLU A 53 4.61 -16.27 12.75
C GLU A 53 3.80 -16.37 14.04
N ASP A 54 2.49 -16.61 13.93
CA ASP A 54 1.60 -16.71 15.09
C ASP A 54 0.82 -18.03 15.11
N GLY A 55 1.24 -19.00 14.28
CA GLY A 55 0.53 -20.26 14.15
C GLY A 55 -0.72 -20.21 13.30
N LYS A 56 -1.01 -19.05 12.72
CA LYS A 56 -2.16 -18.80 11.84
C LYS A 56 -1.67 -18.18 10.54
N GLN A 57 -2.28 -17.09 10.11
CA GLN A 57 -1.86 -16.38 8.89
C GLN A 57 -0.58 -15.58 9.05
N GLY A 58 -0.19 -15.27 10.29
CA GLY A 58 0.95 -14.41 10.58
C GLY A 58 0.56 -12.95 10.74
N ILE A 59 1.53 -12.16 11.19
CA ILE A 59 1.37 -10.73 11.41
C ILE A 59 2.49 -10.01 10.69
N ILE A 60 2.16 -8.95 9.95
CA ILE A 60 3.14 -8.04 9.38
C ILE A 60 3.35 -6.92 10.39
N GLU A 61 4.57 -6.76 10.88
CA GLU A 61 4.94 -5.62 11.71
C GLU A 61 5.68 -4.60 10.86
N ILE A 62 5.10 -3.43 10.69
CA ILE A 62 5.65 -2.35 9.87
C ILE A 62 6.35 -1.36 10.78
N ALA A 63 7.62 -1.05 10.48
CA ALA A 63 8.36 0.02 11.13
C ALA A 63 8.14 1.30 10.32
N LEU A 64 7.45 2.27 10.91
CA LEU A 64 7.10 3.50 10.25
C LEU A 64 8.33 4.43 10.15
N LYS A 65 8.29 5.32 9.19
CA LYS A 65 9.36 6.26 8.90
C LYS A 65 8.87 7.69 9.12
N TYR A 66 9.69 8.49 9.77
CA TYR A 66 9.37 9.89 10.01
C TYR A 66 10.55 10.77 9.59
N GLY A 67 10.25 12.00 9.23
CA GLY A 67 11.26 12.99 8.92
C GLY A 67 11.73 13.74 10.19
N PRO A 68 12.47 14.86 10.02
CA PRO A 68 12.90 15.66 11.14
C PRO A 68 11.72 16.12 12.00
N ASN A 69 11.90 16.12 13.34
CA ASN A 69 10.86 16.49 14.31
C ASN A 69 9.60 15.62 14.20
N LYS A 70 9.79 14.34 13.82
CA LYS A 70 8.71 13.37 13.61
C LYS A 70 7.65 13.84 12.60
N SER A 71 8.08 14.57 11.58
CA SER A 71 7.20 14.94 10.47
C SER A 71 6.79 13.68 9.68
N GLN A 72 5.57 13.68 9.17
CA GLN A 72 5.03 12.51 8.46
C GLN A 72 5.67 12.38 7.07
N VAL A 73 6.18 11.19 6.76
CA VAL A 73 6.65 10.84 5.41
C VAL A 73 5.46 10.49 4.53
N ILE A 74 4.50 9.72 5.08
CA ILE A 74 3.26 9.42 4.37
C ILE A 74 2.28 10.56 4.64
N THR A 75 1.89 11.28 3.58
CA THR A 75 0.93 12.37 3.68
C THR A 75 -0.49 11.87 3.51
N GLY A 76 -0.71 10.92 2.60
CA GLY A 76 -2.04 10.37 2.38
C GLY A 76 -2.00 8.95 1.86
N LEU A 77 -3.07 8.21 2.17
CA LEU A 77 -3.34 6.86 1.67
C LEU A 77 -4.81 6.82 1.29
N ARG A 78 -5.10 6.40 0.05
CA ARG A 78 -6.47 6.33 -0.43
C ARG A 78 -6.74 4.99 -1.08
N ARG A 79 -7.77 4.28 -0.59
CA ARG A 79 -8.27 3.07 -1.24
C ARG A 79 -9.06 3.47 -2.48
N VAL A 80 -8.73 2.90 -3.63
CA VAL A 80 -9.40 3.23 -4.90
C VAL A 80 -10.39 2.12 -5.27
N SER A 81 -9.90 0.92 -5.61
CA SER A 81 -10.76 -0.22 -5.93
C SER A 81 -11.32 -0.81 -4.63
N LYS A 82 -12.59 -1.14 -4.61
CA LYS A 82 -13.27 -1.68 -3.42
C LYS A 82 -13.99 -2.96 -3.80
N PRO A 83 -14.30 -3.86 -2.84
CA PRO A 83 -15.00 -5.10 -3.16
C PRO A 83 -16.31 -4.90 -3.93
N GLY A 84 -17.05 -3.84 -3.66
CA GLY A 84 -18.31 -3.53 -4.35
C GLY A 84 -18.15 -2.69 -5.62
N LEU A 85 -16.95 -2.16 -5.86
CA LEU A 85 -16.69 -1.29 -7.01
C LEU A 85 -15.22 -1.39 -7.41
N ARG A 86 -14.92 -2.30 -8.33
CA ARG A 86 -13.54 -2.51 -8.81
C ARG A 86 -13.19 -1.46 -9.86
N ILE A 87 -11.99 -0.90 -9.76
CA ILE A 87 -11.48 0.13 -10.65
C ILE A 87 -10.25 -0.42 -11.37
N TYR A 88 -10.25 -0.34 -12.69
CA TYR A 88 -9.16 -0.83 -13.53
C TYR A 88 -8.59 0.30 -14.39
N SER A 89 -7.34 0.16 -14.79
CA SER A 89 -6.71 1.09 -15.72
C SER A 89 -5.81 0.32 -16.67
N ASN A 90 -5.77 0.75 -17.94
CA ASN A 90 -4.77 0.25 -18.86
C ASN A 90 -3.47 1.04 -18.69
N CYS A 91 -2.42 0.59 -19.37
CA CYS A 91 -1.10 1.22 -19.28
C CYS A 91 -1.11 2.67 -19.78
N GLU A 92 -1.88 2.96 -20.82
CA GLU A 92 -1.90 4.29 -21.46
C GLU A 92 -2.62 5.34 -20.60
N GLU A 93 -3.68 4.92 -19.90
CA GLU A 93 -4.52 5.81 -19.07
C GLU A 93 -4.16 5.76 -17.59
N MET A 94 -3.01 5.21 -17.25
CA MET A 94 -2.57 5.03 -15.87
C MET A 94 -2.55 6.37 -15.12
N PRO A 95 -3.26 6.49 -13.99
CA PRO A 95 -3.26 7.73 -13.23
C PRO A 95 -1.90 8.03 -12.62
N LYS A 96 -1.64 9.30 -12.36
CA LYS A 96 -0.46 9.75 -11.62
C LYS A 96 -0.92 10.48 -10.37
N VAL A 97 -0.29 10.14 -9.25
CA VAL A 97 -0.60 10.77 -7.96
C VAL A 97 0.40 11.91 -7.72
N GLN A 98 -0.10 13.09 -7.39
CA GLN A 98 0.73 14.26 -7.12
C GLN A 98 1.75 14.52 -8.22
N ASN A 99 1.31 14.47 -9.48
CA ASN A 99 2.16 14.66 -10.67
C ASN A 99 3.36 13.72 -10.71
N GLY A 100 3.19 12.50 -10.20
CA GLY A 100 4.25 11.49 -10.19
C GLY A 100 5.12 11.48 -8.94
N LEU A 101 4.86 12.38 -7.98
CA LEU A 101 5.57 12.36 -6.69
C LEU A 101 5.05 11.26 -5.75
N GLY A 102 3.78 10.91 -5.88
CA GLY A 102 3.21 9.77 -5.18
C GLY A 102 3.23 8.53 -6.04
N ILE A 103 2.63 7.45 -5.53
CA ILE A 103 2.54 6.17 -6.25
C ILE A 103 1.11 5.66 -6.35
N VAL A 104 0.87 4.87 -7.39
CA VAL A 104 -0.34 4.06 -7.53
C VAL A 104 0.08 2.61 -7.32
N ILE A 105 -0.64 1.88 -6.48
CA ILE A 105 -0.40 0.46 -6.28
C ILE A 105 -1.44 -0.30 -7.11
N LEU A 106 -0.94 -1.20 -7.97
CA LEU A 106 -1.77 -1.95 -8.92
C LEU A 106 -1.63 -3.45 -8.73
N SER A 107 -2.71 -4.17 -8.98
CA SER A 107 -2.69 -5.62 -9.13
C SER A 107 -2.74 -5.93 -10.61
N THR A 108 -1.66 -6.49 -11.15
CA THR A 108 -1.52 -6.80 -12.58
C THR A 108 -1.34 -8.30 -12.78
N SER A 109 -1.34 -8.73 -14.04
CA SER A 109 -1.06 -10.12 -14.40
C SER A 109 0.36 -10.54 -14.01
N LYS A 110 1.26 -9.58 -13.78
CA LYS A 110 2.64 -9.83 -13.38
C LYS A 110 2.88 -9.58 -11.88
N GLY A 111 1.80 -9.41 -11.10
CA GLY A 111 1.87 -9.21 -9.65
C GLY A 111 1.48 -7.82 -9.21
N ILE A 112 1.70 -7.55 -7.94
CA ILE A 112 1.45 -6.24 -7.34
C ILE A 112 2.64 -5.34 -7.66
N MET A 113 2.38 -4.15 -8.20
CA MET A 113 3.46 -3.23 -8.60
C MET A 113 2.98 -1.78 -8.57
N THR A 114 3.93 -0.86 -8.74
CA THR A 114 3.61 0.57 -8.84
C THR A 114 3.21 0.92 -10.27
N ASP A 115 2.62 2.12 -10.42
CA ASP A 115 2.28 2.66 -11.74
C ASP A 115 3.51 2.80 -12.63
N LYS A 116 4.66 3.20 -12.06
CA LYS A 116 5.92 3.33 -12.82
C LYS A 116 6.36 1.99 -13.39
N ASP A 117 6.33 0.95 -12.58
CA ASP A 117 6.73 -0.40 -13.01
C ASP A 117 5.73 -0.96 -14.01
N ALA A 118 4.44 -0.70 -13.84
CA ALA A 118 3.41 -1.14 -14.78
C ALA A 118 3.58 -0.48 -16.14
N ARG A 119 3.93 0.80 -16.18
CA ARG A 119 4.21 1.50 -17.45
C ARG A 119 5.44 0.90 -18.14
N LYS A 120 6.50 0.62 -17.38
CA LYS A 120 7.70 -0.02 -17.94
C LYS A 120 7.42 -1.41 -18.49
N ALA A 121 6.56 -2.17 -17.81
CA ALA A 121 6.19 -3.52 -18.25
C ALA A 121 5.08 -3.51 -19.30
N ASN A 122 4.51 -2.34 -19.60
CA ASN A 122 3.42 -2.15 -20.56
C ASN A 122 2.19 -2.99 -20.19
N VAL A 123 1.83 -2.98 -18.90
CA VAL A 123 0.66 -3.69 -18.39
C VAL A 123 -0.26 -2.75 -17.64
N GLY A 124 -1.54 -3.06 -17.65
CA GLY A 124 -2.54 -2.42 -16.81
C GLY A 124 -3.02 -3.38 -15.75
N GLY A 125 -3.96 -2.95 -14.93
CA GLY A 125 -4.52 -3.79 -13.88
C GLY A 125 -5.52 -3.07 -13.00
N GLU A 126 -5.85 -3.72 -11.89
CA GLU A 126 -6.74 -3.14 -10.89
C GLU A 126 -6.00 -2.09 -10.07
N VAL A 127 -6.56 -0.90 -9.97
CA VAL A 127 -5.98 0.20 -9.19
C VAL A 127 -6.38 0.00 -7.73
N LEU A 128 -5.44 -0.44 -6.90
CA LEU A 128 -5.72 -0.77 -5.51
C LEU A 128 -5.75 0.48 -4.61
N ALA A 129 -4.75 1.32 -4.71
CA ALA A 129 -4.59 2.46 -3.80
C ALA A 129 -3.69 3.53 -4.36
N TYR A 130 -3.83 4.74 -3.82
CA TYR A 130 -2.91 5.85 -4.02
C TYR A 130 -2.19 6.13 -2.71
N ILE A 131 -0.88 6.37 -2.78
CA ILE A 131 -0.02 6.71 -1.64
C ILE A 131 0.80 7.95 -2.01
N TRP A 132 0.84 8.91 -1.09
CA TRP A 132 1.68 10.10 -1.30
C TRP A 132 2.17 10.71 -0.01
#